data_784d3b5bb0d56a08cd322fd304bf94f9
#
_entry.id   784d3b5bb0d56a08cd322fd304bf94f9
#
_cell.length_a   1.000
_cell.length_b   1.000
_cell.length_c   1.000
_cell.angle_alpha   90.00
_cell.angle_beta   90.00
_cell.angle_gamma   90.00
#
_symmetry.space_group_name_H-M   'P 1'
#
loop_
_entity.id
_entity.type
_entity.pdbx_description
1 polymer ?
#
loop_
_entity_poly.entity_id
_entity_poly.type
_entity_poly.pdbx_seq_one_letter_code
_entity_poly.pdbx_strand_id
1 'polypeptide(L)'
;SEEIEKEYAVTGIACDKNVAKVAILGVEDRPGIAAEVFAALSAEKINVDMIIQSAEVNNLNDIVFTIPKSDAKRCKLIIENLKSTLDYREAFVDDNVVKISAVGAGMVGAHGVAARMFSALRDAGINIDLIGTSEVKISVVIKKDEELLKKGMQAIHDAFELDTIE
;
A
#
# COMPACT_ATOMS: atom_id res chain seq x y z
N SER A 1 -18.41 23.31 4.64
CA SER A 1 -19.45 22.28 4.61
C SER A 1 -18.87 20.96 4.12
N GLU A 2 -19.59 19.89 4.35
CA GLU A 2 -19.18 18.56 3.90
C GLU A 2 -19.02 18.50 2.38
N GLU A 3 -19.88 19.17 1.65
CA GLU A 3 -19.81 19.19 0.20
C GLU A 3 -18.52 19.87 -0.30
N ILE A 4 -18.12 20.94 0.35
CA ILE A 4 -16.88 21.65 0.01
C ILE A 4 -15.67 20.76 0.33
N GLU A 5 -15.65 20.10 1.48
CA GLU A 5 -14.59 19.19 1.84
C GLU A 5 -14.51 18.03 0.85
N LYS A 6 -15.66 17.45 0.50
CA LYS A 6 -15.76 16.37 -0.47
C LYS A 6 -15.23 16.81 -1.84
N GLU A 7 -15.55 18.03 -2.27
CA GLU A 7 -15.15 18.57 -3.55
C GLU A 7 -13.63 18.77 -3.66
N TYR A 8 -12.99 19.22 -2.57
CA TYR A 8 -11.57 19.52 -2.58
C TYR A 8 -10.69 18.41 -2.03
N ALA A 9 -11.25 17.45 -1.31
CA ALA A 9 -10.46 16.38 -0.69
C ALA A 9 -9.85 15.44 -1.74
N VAL A 10 -10.66 14.97 -2.69
CA VAL A 10 -10.18 14.05 -3.72
C VAL A 10 -10.35 14.69 -5.08
N THR A 11 -9.24 14.88 -5.78
CA THR A 11 -9.22 15.51 -7.09
C THR A 11 -8.88 14.55 -8.22
N GLY A 12 -8.41 13.37 -7.90
CA GLY A 12 -8.07 12.39 -8.92
C GLY A 12 -7.80 11.01 -8.35
N ILE A 13 -7.66 10.06 -9.26
CA ILE A 13 -7.31 8.67 -8.96
C ILE A 13 -6.08 8.31 -9.76
N ALA A 14 -5.11 7.71 -9.10
CA ALA A 14 -3.91 7.19 -9.75
C ALA A 14 -3.86 5.68 -9.61
N CYS A 15 -3.35 5.01 -10.63
CA CYS A 15 -3.15 3.58 -10.62
C CYS A 15 -1.69 3.28 -10.93
N ASP A 16 -1.03 2.52 -10.08
CA ASP A 16 0.35 2.11 -10.28
C ASP A 16 0.39 0.58 -10.41
N LYS A 17 0.80 0.12 -11.58
CA LYS A 17 0.96 -1.32 -11.87
C LYS A 17 2.39 -1.78 -11.63
N ASN A 18 3.33 -0.86 -11.46
CA ASN A 18 4.72 -1.20 -11.15
C ASN A 18 4.93 -1.26 -9.64
N VAL A 19 4.24 -2.19 -9.00
CA VAL A 19 4.29 -2.36 -7.56
C VAL A 19 4.34 -3.83 -7.20
N ALA A 20 5.08 -4.16 -6.15
CA ALA A 20 5.09 -5.48 -5.54
C ALA A 20 4.97 -5.31 -4.03
N LYS A 21 4.31 -6.25 -3.40
CA LYS A 21 4.16 -6.29 -1.94
C LYS A 21 5.20 -7.25 -1.38
N VAL A 22 5.91 -6.81 -0.35
CA VAL A 22 6.90 -7.62 0.36
C VAL A 22 6.42 -7.80 1.79
N ALA A 23 6.43 -9.03 2.27
CA ALA A 23 6.06 -9.34 3.64
C ALA A 23 7.18 -10.13 4.30
N ILE A 24 7.58 -9.67 5.48
CA ILE A 24 8.53 -10.38 6.35
C ILE A 24 7.78 -10.64 7.64
N LEU A 25 7.44 -11.89 7.87
CA LEU A 25 6.54 -12.30 8.95
C LEU A 25 7.29 -12.95 10.10
N GLY A 26 6.87 -12.63 11.30
CA GLY A 26 7.44 -13.25 12.49
C GLY A 26 8.88 -12.84 12.76
N VAL A 27 9.15 -11.54 12.69
CA VAL A 27 10.46 -10.97 12.99
C VAL A 27 10.52 -10.63 14.47
N GLU A 28 11.64 -10.92 15.13
CA GLU A 28 11.83 -10.57 16.52
C GLU A 28 11.64 -9.06 16.75
N ASP A 29 10.89 -8.73 17.79
CA ASP A 29 10.64 -7.32 18.14
C ASP A 29 11.82 -6.80 18.97
N ARG A 30 12.83 -6.25 18.29
CA ARG A 30 13.97 -5.62 18.91
C ARG A 30 14.35 -4.34 18.18
N PRO A 31 15.01 -3.39 18.88
CA PRO A 31 15.47 -2.17 18.22
C PRO A 31 16.40 -2.50 17.05
N GLY A 32 16.25 -1.78 15.95
CA GLY A 32 17.14 -1.87 14.81
C GLY A 32 16.70 -2.86 13.71
N ILE A 33 15.67 -3.67 13.94
CA ILE A 33 15.20 -4.62 12.92
C ILE A 33 14.80 -3.91 11.63
N ALA A 34 13.94 -2.89 11.75
CA ALA A 34 13.50 -2.15 10.56
C ALA A 34 14.71 -1.48 9.87
N ALA A 35 15.65 -0.96 10.65
CA ALA A 35 16.84 -0.34 10.11
C ALA A 35 17.69 -1.35 9.30
N GLU A 36 17.82 -2.58 9.79
CA GLU A 36 18.56 -3.61 9.07
C GLU A 36 17.92 -3.94 7.73
N VAL A 37 16.59 -4.10 7.72
CA VAL A 37 15.85 -4.40 6.49
C VAL A 37 16.01 -3.28 5.46
N PHE A 38 15.70 -2.06 5.86
CA PHE A 38 15.66 -0.96 4.91
C PHE A 38 17.05 -0.46 4.51
N ALA A 39 18.05 -0.62 5.37
CA ALA A 39 19.43 -0.36 4.99
C ALA A 39 19.90 -1.32 3.89
N ALA A 40 19.54 -2.59 3.99
CA ALA A 40 19.90 -3.58 2.98
C ALA A 40 19.25 -3.24 1.62
N LEU A 41 18.01 -2.80 1.63
CA LEU A 41 17.31 -2.40 0.40
C LEU A 41 17.92 -1.11 -0.17
N SER A 42 18.20 -0.15 0.68
CA SER A 42 18.80 1.13 0.28
C SER A 42 20.18 0.95 -0.34
N ALA A 43 20.98 0.01 0.18
CA ALA A 43 22.30 -0.29 -0.36
C ALA A 43 22.20 -0.76 -1.82
N GLU A 44 21.11 -1.40 -2.20
CA GLU A 44 20.85 -1.84 -3.57
C GLU A 44 19.97 -0.86 -4.34
N LYS A 45 19.75 0.34 -3.80
CA LYS A 45 18.95 1.40 -4.42
C LYS A 45 17.52 1.01 -4.73
N ILE A 46 16.91 0.20 -3.86
CA ILE A 46 15.50 -0.17 -3.97
C ILE A 46 14.69 0.82 -3.15
N ASN A 47 13.78 1.53 -3.82
CA ASN A 47 12.87 2.47 -3.17
C ASN A 47 11.72 1.72 -2.50
N VAL A 48 11.34 2.18 -1.31
CA VAL A 48 10.22 1.63 -0.57
C VAL A 48 9.16 2.73 -0.47
N ASP A 49 7.92 2.42 -0.80
CA ASP A 49 6.84 3.42 -0.81
C ASP A 49 5.96 3.35 0.43
N MET A 50 5.30 2.22 0.66
CA MET A 50 4.45 2.03 1.83
C MET A 50 5.15 1.11 2.81
N ILE A 51 5.09 1.43 4.09
CA ILE A 51 5.67 0.60 5.15
C ILE A 51 4.64 0.43 6.24
N ILE A 52 4.32 -0.81 6.58
CA ILE A 52 3.37 -1.15 7.62
C ILE A 52 4.03 -2.18 8.54
N GLN A 53 4.01 -1.90 9.82
CA GLN A 53 4.51 -2.81 10.84
C GLN A 53 3.35 -3.17 11.75
N SER A 54 3.14 -4.46 11.99
CA SER A 54 2.07 -4.89 12.87
C SER A 54 2.44 -4.64 14.34
N ALA A 55 1.42 -4.65 15.18
CA ALA A 55 1.64 -4.63 16.62
C ALA A 55 2.33 -5.93 17.04
N GLU A 56 3.14 -5.83 18.08
CA GLU A 56 3.83 -6.98 18.65
C GLU A 56 2.84 -8.02 19.19
N VAL A 57 3.07 -9.28 18.81
CA VAL A 57 2.36 -10.42 19.37
C VAL A 57 3.42 -11.48 19.70
N ASN A 58 3.51 -11.91 20.96
CA ASN A 58 4.51 -12.89 21.40
C ASN A 58 5.94 -12.47 21.05
N ASN A 59 6.23 -11.18 21.19
CA ASN A 59 7.54 -10.59 20.89
C ASN A 59 7.95 -10.70 19.41
N LEU A 60 6.98 -10.83 18.51
CA LEU A 60 7.20 -10.90 17.07
C LEU A 60 6.37 -9.86 16.34
N ASN A 61 6.90 -9.32 15.28
CA ASN A 61 6.23 -8.36 14.40
C ASN A 61 6.21 -8.85 12.96
N ASP A 62 5.31 -8.29 12.18
CA ASP A 62 5.33 -8.42 10.74
C ASP A 62 5.71 -7.07 10.13
N ILE A 63 6.55 -7.09 9.13
CA ILE A 63 6.92 -5.90 8.37
C ILE A 63 6.46 -6.12 6.94
N VAL A 64 5.59 -5.24 6.45
CA VAL A 64 5.05 -5.32 5.09
C VAL A 64 5.29 -3.98 4.41
N PHE A 65 5.77 -4.04 3.18
CA PHE A 65 6.06 -2.81 2.44
C PHE A 65 5.89 -3.04 0.95
N THR A 66 5.94 -1.95 0.19
CA THR A 66 5.85 -2.00 -1.27
C THR A 66 7.11 -1.47 -1.91
N ILE A 67 7.45 -2.06 -3.04
CA ILE A 67 8.60 -1.71 -3.87
C ILE A 67 8.14 -1.66 -5.33
N PRO A 68 8.95 -1.09 -6.24
CA PRO A 68 8.68 -1.25 -7.67
C PRO A 68 8.73 -2.73 -8.06
N LYS A 69 7.77 -3.16 -8.86
CA LYS A 69 7.70 -4.54 -9.33
C LYS A 69 8.98 -4.96 -10.05
N SER A 70 9.62 -4.03 -10.76
CA SER A 70 10.88 -4.29 -11.46
C SER A 70 12.01 -4.71 -10.53
N ASP A 71 11.90 -4.40 -9.22
CA ASP A 71 12.90 -4.76 -8.22
C ASP A 71 12.56 -6.03 -7.45
N ALA A 72 11.45 -6.70 -7.80
CA ALA A 72 10.94 -7.84 -7.02
C ALA A 72 11.95 -8.97 -6.86
N LYS A 73 12.61 -9.37 -7.95
CA LYS A 73 13.57 -10.45 -7.91
C LYS A 73 14.79 -10.12 -7.05
N ARG A 74 15.32 -8.90 -7.20
CA ARG A 74 16.45 -8.42 -6.41
C ARG A 74 16.08 -8.35 -4.93
N CYS A 75 14.91 -7.83 -4.63
CA CYS A 75 14.42 -7.73 -3.26
C CYS A 75 14.32 -9.12 -2.62
N LYS A 76 13.79 -10.10 -3.34
CA LYS A 76 13.67 -11.46 -2.84
C LYS A 76 15.03 -12.02 -2.41
N LEU A 77 16.06 -11.81 -3.21
CA LEU A 77 17.41 -12.27 -2.87
C LEU A 77 17.96 -11.57 -1.63
N ILE A 78 17.72 -10.27 -1.52
CA ILE A 78 18.15 -9.50 -0.35
C ILE A 78 17.48 -10.03 0.92
N ILE A 79 16.17 -10.26 0.87
CA ILE A 79 15.42 -10.76 2.02
C ILE A 79 15.88 -12.16 2.41
N GLU A 80 16.14 -13.04 1.43
CA GLU A 80 16.66 -14.37 1.70
C GLU A 80 18.02 -14.30 2.42
N ASN A 81 18.88 -13.37 2.02
CA ASN A 81 20.18 -13.20 2.67
C ASN A 81 20.08 -12.65 4.08
N LEU A 82 18.98 -11.97 4.42
CA LEU A 82 18.74 -11.46 5.77
C LEU A 82 18.21 -12.52 6.74
N LYS A 83 17.87 -13.71 6.24
CA LYS A 83 17.29 -14.76 7.09
C LYS A 83 18.16 -15.12 8.28
N SER A 84 19.46 -15.22 8.06
CA SER A 84 20.39 -15.59 9.13
C SER A 84 20.53 -14.52 10.21
N THR A 85 20.30 -13.26 9.84
CA THR A 85 20.44 -12.14 10.77
C THR A 85 19.11 -11.81 11.48
N LEU A 86 18.00 -11.85 10.75
CA LEU A 86 16.68 -11.46 11.26
C LEU A 86 15.89 -12.63 11.84
N ASP A 87 16.20 -13.83 11.43
CA ASP A 87 15.53 -15.05 11.88
C ASP A 87 14.00 -14.96 11.81
N TYR A 88 13.49 -14.41 10.70
CA TYR A 88 12.05 -14.33 10.48
C TYR A 88 11.46 -15.71 10.20
N ARG A 89 10.16 -15.87 10.47
CA ARG A 89 9.46 -17.14 10.23
C ARG A 89 9.25 -17.39 8.74
N GLU A 90 8.83 -16.37 8.00
CA GLU A 90 8.45 -16.49 6.60
C GLU A 90 8.62 -15.12 5.92
N ALA A 91 8.96 -15.14 4.65
CA ALA A 91 8.97 -13.93 3.85
C ALA A 91 8.56 -14.25 2.42
N PHE A 92 7.88 -13.31 1.78
CA PHE A 92 7.51 -13.48 0.37
C PHE A 92 7.43 -12.12 -0.34
N VAL A 93 7.53 -12.18 -1.65
CA VAL A 93 7.33 -11.02 -2.53
C VAL A 93 6.19 -11.38 -3.47
N ASP A 94 5.14 -10.57 -3.46
CA ASP A 94 3.96 -10.75 -4.31
C ASP A 94 3.97 -9.64 -5.37
N ASP A 95 4.24 -10.01 -6.62
CA ASP A 95 4.26 -9.07 -7.73
C ASP A 95 2.96 -9.06 -8.53
N ASN A 96 1.95 -9.78 -8.06
CA ASN A 96 0.64 -9.85 -8.69
C ASN A 96 -0.36 -8.92 -8.01
N VAL A 97 0.04 -7.68 -7.85
CA VAL A 97 -0.76 -6.65 -7.19
C VAL A 97 -0.72 -5.35 -7.98
N VAL A 98 -1.66 -4.46 -7.67
CA VAL A 98 -1.67 -3.09 -8.19
C VAL A 98 -2.00 -2.14 -7.05
N LYS A 99 -1.60 -0.89 -7.18
CA LYS A 99 -1.89 0.15 -6.19
C LYS A 99 -2.83 1.18 -6.79
N ILE A 100 -3.91 1.47 -6.09
CA ILE A 100 -4.85 2.53 -6.46
C ILE A 100 -4.78 3.59 -5.38
N SER A 101 -4.69 4.85 -5.78
CA SER A 101 -4.63 5.98 -4.86
C SER A 101 -5.71 6.99 -5.19
N ALA A 102 -6.41 7.42 -4.16
CA ALA A 102 -7.25 8.62 -4.22
C ALA A 102 -6.37 9.78 -3.81
N VAL A 103 -6.22 10.76 -4.69
CA VAL A 103 -5.26 11.85 -4.55
C VAL A 103 -6.01 13.17 -4.38
N GLY A 104 -5.52 14.00 -3.50
CA GLY A 104 -6.10 15.32 -3.32
C GLY A 104 -5.31 16.14 -2.31
N ALA A 105 -5.61 17.43 -2.25
CA ALA A 105 -5.06 18.31 -1.24
C ALA A 105 -6.02 18.36 -0.06
N GLY A 106 -5.49 18.48 1.16
CA GLY A 106 -6.32 18.63 2.33
C GLY A 106 -7.00 17.36 2.80
N MET A 107 -6.42 16.20 2.53
CA MET A 107 -6.93 14.93 3.04
C MET A 107 -6.98 14.89 4.57
N VAL A 108 -6.07 15.59 5.22
CA VAL A 108 -6.09 15.76 6.67
C VAL A 108 -7.29 16.62 7.03
N GLY A 109 -8.17 16.11 7.85
CA GLY A 109 -9.39 16.80 8.24
C GLY A 109 -10.58 16.54 7.33
N ALA A 110 -10.39 15.82 6.22
CA ALA A 110 -11.50 15.41 5.36
C ALA A 110 -12.08 14.09 5.90
N HIS A 111 -12.97 14.21 6.84
CA HIS A 111 -13.58 13.04 7.49
C HIS A 111 -14.34 12.20 6.49
N GLY A 112 -14.20 10.91 6.58
CA GLY A 112 -14.98 9.99 5.77
C GLY A 112 -14.40 9.71 4.38
N VAL A 113 -13.28 10.32 3.98
CA VAL A 113 -12.65 10.00 2.69
C VAL A 113 -12.27 8.53 2.64
N ALA A 114 -11.60 8.03 3.66
CA ALA A 114 -11.22 6.62 3.75
C ALA A 114 -12.46 5.71 3.74
N ALA A 115 -13.45 6.04 4.56
CA ALA A 115 -14.67 5.23 4.63
C ALA A 115 -15.38 5.17 3.29
N ARG A 116 -15.44 6.28 2.59
CA ARG A 116 -16.08 6.35 1.27
C ARG A 116 -15.32 5.51 0.24
N MET A 117 -14.00 5.63 0.21
CA MET A 117 -13.16 4.85 -0.69
C MET A 117 -13.30 3.35 -0.44
N PHE A 118 -13.21 2.96 0.83
CA PHE A 118 -13.28 1.54 1.19
C PHE A 118 -14.67 0.96 0.97
N SER A 119 -15.73 1.74 1.21
CA SER A 119 -17.09 1.32 0.90
C SER A 119 -17.30 1.10 -0.59
N ALA A 120 -16.76 1.98 -1.41
CA ALA A 120 -16.83 1.85 -2.87
C ALA A 120 -16.14 0.57 -3.34
N LEU A 121 -14.97 0.28 -2.81
CA LEU A 121 -14.24 -0.94 -3.16
C LEU A 121 -14.98 -2.20 -2.70
N ARG A 122 -15.53 -2.17 -1.48
CA ARG A 122 -16.36 -3.26 -0.98
C ARG A 122 -17.53 -3.55 -1.90
N ASP A 123 -18.24 -2.50 -2.30
CA ASP A 123 -19.42 -2.65 -3.16
C ASP A 123 -19.06 -3.16 -4.56
N ALA A 124 -17.83 -2.93 -4.98
CA ALA A 124 -17.30 -3.47 -6.23
C ALA A 124 -16.76 -4.91 -6.07
N GLY A 125 -16.81 -5.48 -4.87
CA GLY A 125 -16.35 -6.83 -4.60
C GLY A 125 -14.84 -6.97 -4.48
N ILE A 126 -14.15 -5.90 -4.09
CA ILE A 126 -12.69 -5.87 -4.05
C ILE A 126 -12.19 -5.94 -2.62
N ASN A 127 -11.34 -6.93 -2.34
CA ASN A 127 -10.62 -7.01 -1.08
C ASN A 127 -9.37 -6.14 -1.12
N ILE A 128 -9.07 -5.51 0.00
CA ILE A 128 -7.91 -4.65 0.16
C ILE A 128 -6.82 -5.41 0.91
N ASP A 129 -5.62 -5.50 0.30
CA ASP A 129 -4.47 -6.15 0.93
C ASP A 129 -3.71 -5.22 1.88
N LEU A 130 -3.49 -3.98 1.45
CA LEU A 130 -2.76 -2.98 2.22
C LEU A 130 -3.44 -1.63 2.07
N ILE A 131 -3.29 -0.82 3.11
CA ILE A 131 -3.77 0.56 3.12
C ILE A 131 -2.62 1.45 3.57
N GLY A 132 -2.42 2.55 2.87
CA GLY A 132 -1.47 3.58 3.28
C GLY A 132 -2.08 4.95 3.10
N THR A 133 -1.75 5.87 3.99
CA THR A 133 -2.29 7.23 3.95
C THR A 133 -1.18 8.26 4.08
N SER A 134 -1.39 9.40 3.46
CA SER A 134 -0.56 10.57 3.63
C SER A 134 -1.47 11.81 3.63
N GLU A 135 -0.89 12.99 3.71
CA GLU A 135 -1.65 14.24 3.69
C GLU A 135 -2.36 14.47 2.35
N VAL A 136 -1.88 13.84 1.28
CA VAL A 136 -2.36 14.11 -0.07
C VAL A 136 -2.96 12.90 -0.76
N LYS A 137 -2.90 11.71 -0.14
CA LYS A 137 -3.46 10.52 -0.78
C LYS A 137 -3.80 9.40 0.20
N ILE A 138 -4.75 8.58 -0.22
CA ILE A 138 -5.07 7.29 0.41
C ILE A 138 -4.82 6.24 -0.65
N SER A 139 -3.95 5.28 -0.34
CA SER A 139 -3.56 4.24 -1.28
C SER A 139 -3.99 2.88 -0.77
N VAL A 140 -4.42 2.03 -1.69
CA VAL A 140 -4.72 0.63 -1.40
C VAL A 140 -3.96 -0.25 -2.37
N VAL A 141 -3.50 -1.39 -1.88
CA VAL A 141 -2.93 -2.45 -2.72
C VAL A 141 -3.96 -3.55 -2.81
N ILE A 142 -4.25 -3.98 -4.03
CA ILE A 142 -5.22 -5.02 -4.32
C ILE A 142 -4.60 -6.04 -5.27
N LYS A 143 -5.22 -7.20 -5.38
CA LYS A 143 -4.78 -8.21 -6.34
C LYS A 143 -4.92 -7.70 -7.76
N LYS A 144 -3.97 -8.06 -8.61
CA LYS A 144 -3.99 -7.67 -10.02
C LYS A 144 -5.04 -8.50 -10.76
N ASP A 145 -6.13 -7.82 -11.15
CA ASP A 145 -7.19 -8.38 -11.95
C ASP A 145 -7.76 -7.22 -12.77
N GLU A 146 -7.66 -7.32 -14.09
CA GLU A 146 -8.03 -6.20 -14.96
C GLU A 146 -9.50 -5.80 -14.84
N GLU A 147 -10.41 -6.77 -14.68
CA GLU A 147 -11.82 -6.45 -14.49
C GLU A 147 -12.09 -5.78 -13.16
N LEU A 148 -11.51 -6.33 -12.08
CA LEU A 148 -11.66 -5.75 -10.74
C LEU A 148 -11.02 -4.36 -10.68
N LEU A 149 -9.90 -4.18 -11.36
CA LEU A 149 -9.24 -2.88 -11.41
C LEU A 149 -10.14 -1.83 -12.07
N LYS A 150 -10.76 -2.17 -13.19
CA LYS A 150 -11.70 -1.27 -13.87
C LYS A 150 -12.89 -0.94 -12.98
N LYS A 151 -13.48 -1.96 -12.35
CA LYS A 151 -14.61 -1.77 -11.44
C LYS A 151 -14.23 -0.90 -10.24
N GLY A 152 -13.06 -1.16 -9.67
CA GLY A 152 -12.55 -0.41 -8.53
C GLY A 152 -12.29 1.05 -8.86
N MET A 153 -11.63 1.30 -9.97
CA MET A 153 -11.35 2.67 -10.43
C MET A 153 -12.66 3.42 -10.68
N GLN A 154 -13.62 2.77 -11.34
CA GLN A 154 -14.91 3.38 -11.62
C GLN A 154 -15.69 3.64 -10.33
N ALA A 155 -15.67 2.69 -9.40
CA ALA A 155 -16.37 2.84 -8.12
C ALA A 155 -15.83 4.03 -7.31
N ILE A 156 -14.53 4.18 -7.26
CA ILE A 156 -13.90 5.31 -6.55
C ILE A 156 -14.22 6.62 -7.27
N HIS A 157 -14.13 6.61 -8.58
CA HIS A 157 -14.43 7.76 -9.42
C HIS A 157 -15.86 8.24 -9.16
N ASP A 158 -16.82 7.32 -9.15
CA ASP A 158 -18.23 7.63 -8.89
C ASP A 158 -18.46 8.09 -7.45
N ALA A 159 -17.80 7.43 -6.49
CA ALA A 159 -17.96 7.75 -5.08
C ALA A 159 -17.53 9.17 -4.74
N PHE A 160 -16.52 9.68 -5.40
CA PHE A 160 -16.03 11.04 -5.18
C PHE A 160 -16.53 12.03 -6.24
N GLU A 161 -17.44 11.60 -7.09
CA GLU A 161 -18.02 12.46 -8.12
C GLU A 161 -16.95 13.15 -8.98
N LEU A 162 -15.92 12.38 -9.30
CA LEU A 162 -14.86 12.86 -10.14
C LEU A 162 -15.35 12.91 -11.58
N ASP A 163 -15.74 14.04 -12.03
CA ASP A 163 -16.14 14.18 -13.40
C ASP A 163 -14.94 13.97 -14.31
N THR A 164 -15.18 13.23 -15.35
CA THR A 164 -14.28 13.26 -16.45
C THR A 164 -14.36 14.64 -17.06
N ILE A 165 -13.43 15.46 -16.70
CA ILE A 165 -13.27 16.70 -17.40
C ILE A 165 -12.53 16.37 -18.68
N GLU A 166 -13.25 16.33 -19.71
CA GLU A 166 -12.66 16.10 -21.01
C GLU A 166 -11.93 17.34 -21.50
#